data_4d886cc79adb711018e20ccb858ed616
#
_entry.id   4d886cc79adb711018e20ccb858ed616
#
_cell.length_a   1.000
_cell.length_b   1.000
_cell.length_c   1.000
_cell.angle_alpha   90.00
_cell.angle_beta   90.00
_cell.angle_gamma   90.00
#
_symmetry.space_group_name_H-M   'P 1'
#
loop_
_entity.id
_entity.type
_entity.pdbx_description
1 polymer ?
#
loop_
_entity_poly.entity_id
_entity_poly.type
_entity_poly.pdbx_seq_one_letter_code
_entity_poly.pdbx_strand_id
1 'polypeptide(L)'
;MCIRDRLYENESYAYNFIIGSWSSDSRRKLTFRLKTNSGQYFNGHRINLSGTLAYRFQPIGITSIDFTYNQIKLPHPYNSGKLYLIGPKFDFTFTKKLFWTTYVQYNNQIENLNINSRLQWRFKPVSDMYIVYTDNYFAYNNIDGFFQIGAVKLRAISFKVTYWLNL
;
A
#
# COMPACT_ATOMS: atom_id res chain seq x y z
N MET A 1 -15.07 -11.04 4.36
CA MET A 1 -16.41 -10.96 4.97
C MET A 1 -16.84 -9.49 4.85
N CYS A 2 -17.73 -9.18 3.91
CA CYS A 2 -18.21 -7.82 3.73
C CYS A 2 -19.14 -7.46 4.88
N ILE A 3 -18.75 -6.48 5.68
CA ILE A 3 -19.59 -5.90 6.77
C ILE A 3 -20.75 -5.05 6.19
N ARG A 4 -20.92 -5.06 4.87
CA ARG A 4 -21.82 -4.16 4.13
C ARG A 4 -23.31 -4.49 4.25
N ASP A 5 -23.69 -5.66 4.76
CA ASP A 5 -25.05 -6.18 4.59
C ASP A 5 -25.89 -6.26 5.87
N ARG A 6 -25.51 -5.56 6.93
CA ARG A 6 -26.36 -5.49 8.14
C ARG A 6 -26.58 -4.04 8.57
N LEU A 7 -27.37 -3.35 7.79
CA LEU A 7 -28.15 -2.23 8.28
C LEU A 7 -29.17 -2.80 9.26
N TYR A 8 -29.15 -2.33 10.49
CA TYR A 8 -30.26 -2.60 11.42
C TYR A 8 -31.52 -2.02 10.80
N GLU A 9 -32.54 -2.84 10.63
CA GLU A 9 -33.83 -2.37 10.17
C GLU A 9 -34.35 -1.33 11.15
N ASN A 10 -34.69 -0.13 10.64
CA ASN A 10 -35.32 1.00 11.35
C ASN A 10 -34.47 1.78 12.37
N GLU A 11 -33.14 1.77 12.31
CA GLU A 11 -32.34 2.67 13.13
C GLU A 11 -31.73 3.80 12.29
N SER A 12 -31.79 5.03 12.77
CA SER A 12 -31.12 6.19 12.19
C SER A 12 -29.78 6.42 12.92
N TYR A 13 -28.68 6.56 12.18
CA TYR A 13 -27.36 6.81 12.74
C TYR A 13 -26.89 8.21 12.38
N ALA A 14 -26.50 8.97 13.39
CA ALA A 14 -25.79 10.23 13.19
C ALA A 14 -24.29 9.98 13.34
N TYR A 15 -23.49 10.42 12.36
CA TYR A 15 -22.04 10.22 12.36
C TYR A 15 -21.32 11.53 12.56
N ASN A 16 -20.49 11.59 13.60
CA ASN A 16 -19.56 12.68 13.82
C ASN A 16 -18.14 12.18 13.61
N PHE A 17 -17.34 12.93 12.82
CA PHE A 17 -15.93 12.60 12.56
C PHE A 17 -15.04 13.78 12.86
N ILE A 18 -13.84 13.47 13.32
CA ILE A 18 -12.73 14.41 13.37
C ILE A 18 -11.73 13.99 12.28
N ILE A 19 -11.44 14.90 11.35
CA ILE A 19 -10.50 14.67 10.27
C ILE A 19 -9.32 15.60 10.49
N GLY A 20 -8.11 15.02 10.51
CA GLY A 20 -6.86 15.75 10.58
C GLY A 20 -5.97 15.41 9.38
N SER A 21 -5.25 16.40 8.87
CA SER A 21 -4.23 16.17 7.83
C SER A 21 -3.01 17.04 8.09
N TRP A 22 -1.84 16.42 7.98
CA TRP A 22 -0.55 17.11 8.09
C TRP A 22 0.33 16.71 6.92
N SER A 23 1.03 17.67 6.37
CA SER A 23 2.01 17.42 5.31
C SER A 23 3.22 18.32 5.48
N SER A 24 4.39 17.76 5.21
CA SER A 24 5.63 18.54 5.15
C SER A 24 5.73 19.30 3.83
N ASP A 25 6.65 20.26 3.78
CA ASP A 25 7.02 20.91 2.52
C ASP A 25 7.59 19.87 1.54
N SER A 26 7.02 19.82 0.34
CA SER A 26 7.41 18.91 -0.73
C SER A 26 8.83 19.12 -1.28
N ARG A 27 9.46 20.24 -0.96
CA ARG A 27 10.85 20.59 -1.37
C ARG A 27 11.91 19.91 -0.54
N ARG A 28 11.56 19.42 0.67
CA ARG A 28 12.52 18.78 1.57
C ARG A 28 12.92 17.40 1.05
N LYS A 29 14.12 16.95 1.42
CA LYS A 29 14.58 15.57 1.11
C LYS A 29 13.73 14.53 1.80
N LEU A 30 13.35 14.78 3.06
CA LEU A 30 12.42 13.97 3.81
C LEU A 30 11.04 14.65 3.77
N THR A 31 10.06 13.96 3.25
CA THR A 31 8.67 14.43 3.16
C THR A 31 7.74 13.45 3.84
N PHE A 32 6.73 13.96 4.52
CA PHE A 32 5.67 13.14 5.10
C PHE A 32 4.30 13.74 4.80
N ARG A 33 3.34 12.86 4.71
CA ARG A 33 1.91 13.19 4.66
C ARG A 33 1.20 12.24 5.60
N LEU A 34 0.39 12.78 6.51
CA LEU A 34 -0.37 12.02 7.48
C LEU A 34 -1.83 12.46 7.41
N LYS A 35 -2.74 11.51 7.44
CA LYS A 35 -4.19 11.73 7.52
C LYS A 35 -4.77 10.86 8.62
N THR A 36 -5.62 11.43 9.44
CA THR A 36 -6.41 10.71 10.43
C THR A 36 -7.89 11.02 10.25
N ASN A 37 -8.71 10.02 10.45
CA ASN A 37 -10.15 10.14 10.51
C ASN A 37 -10.64 9.29 11.68
N SER A 38 -11.21 9.92 12.69
CA SER A 38 -11.72 9.26 13.88
C SER A 38 -13.14 9.70 14.13
N GLY A 39 -14.03 8.76 14.35
CA GLY A 39 -15.44 9.08 14.58
C GLY A 39 -16.32 7.87 14.78
N GLN A 40 -17.60 8.15 14.84
CA GLN A 40 -18.63 7.15 15.01
C GLN A 40 -18.75 6.28 13.76
N TYR A 41 -19.00 5.00 13.96
CA TYR A 41 -19.20 4.03 12.90
C TYR A 41 -20.26 3.02 13.35
N PHE A 42 -21.47 3.16 12.83
CA PHE A 42 -22.69 2.52 13.36
C PHE A 42 -22.83 2.83 14.85
N ASN A 43 -23.02 1.81 15.69
CA ASN A 43 -23.08 1.92 17.16
C ASN A 43 -21.71 1.83 17.84
N GLY A 44 -20.61 1.90 17.07
CA GLY A 44 -19.24 1.83 17.56
C GLY A 44 -18.37 3.00 17.15
N HIS A 45 -17.07 2.78 17.11
CA HIS A 45 -16.06 3.79 16.79
C HIS A 45 -15.05 3.26 15.77
N ARG A 46 -14.64 4.12 14.83
CA ARG A 46 -13.60 3.84 13.85
C ARG A 46 -12.49 4.86 13.96
N ILE A 47 -11.25 4.38 13.95
CA ILE A 47 -10.04 5.17 13.78
C ILE A 47 -9.37 4.72 12.49
N ASN A 48 -9.16 5.65 11.58
CA ASN A 48 -8.36 5.46 10.38
C ASN A 48 -7.14 6.38 10.47
N LEU A 49 -5.96 5.82 10.33
CA LEU A 49 -4.70 6.55 10.23
C LEU A 49 -4.00 6.09 8.96
N SER A 50 -3.67 7.01 8.08
CA SER A 50 -2.94 6.72 6.85
C SER A 50 -1.85 7.75 6.61
N GLY A 51 -0.75 7.33 5.99
CA GLY A 51 0.33 8.24 5.70
C GLY A 51 1.34 7.70 4.73
N THR A 52 2.15 8.61 4.24
CA THR A 52 3.31 8.36 3.38
C THR A 52 4.51 9.06 3.97
N LEU A 53 5.59 8.34 4.14
CA LEU A 53 6.91 8.87 4.46
C LEU A 53 7.80 8.65 3.25
N ALA A 54 8.41 9.69 2.69
CA ALA A 54 9.28 9.56 1.52
C ALA A 54 10.61 10.27 1.72
N TYR A 55 11.68 9.63 1.30
CA TYR A 55 13.03 10.16 1.30
C TYR A 55 13.61 10.18 -0.10
N ARG A 56 14.18 11.33 -0.51
CA ARG A 56 14.76 11.56 -1.83
C ARG A 56 16.27 11.46 -1.79
N PHE A 57 16.81 10.53 -2.56
CA PHE A 57 18.24 10.38 -2.83
C PHE A 57 18.59 11.02 -4.18
N GLN A 58 18.61 12.33 -4.23
CA GLN A 58 18.92 13.01 -5.49
C GLN A 58 20.38 12.81 -5.89
N PRO A 59 20.65 12.49 -7.18
CA PRO A 59 19.73 12.36 -8.32
C PRO A 59 19.22 10.92 -8.53
N ILE A 60 19.53 9.98 -7.64
CA ILE A 60 19.42 8.53 -7.87
C ILE A 60 17.99 8.00 -7.75
N GLY A 61 17.18 8.54 -6.81
CA GLY A 61 15.83 8.01 -6.64
C GLY A 61 15.10 8.46 -5.39
N ILE A 62 14.01 7.77 -5.13
CA ILE A 62 13.11 8.02 -3.99
C ILE A 62 12.77 6.68 -3.34
N THR A 63 12.82 6.64 -2.02
CA THR A 63 12.24 5.57 -1.22
C THR A 63 11.06 6.11 -0.44
N SER A 64 9.94 5.41 -0.45
CA SER A 64 8.75 5.79 0.33
C SER A 64 8.17 4.59 1.05
N ILE A 65 7.45 4.87 2.13
CA ILE A 65 6.67 3.89 2.88
C ILE A 65 5.26 4.45 3.00
N ASP A 66 4.30 3.75 2.42
CA ASP A 66 2.88 4.00 2.61
C ASP A 66 2.36 3.10 3.72
N PHE A 67 1.55 3.64 4.62
CA PHE A 67 0.89 2.87 5.64
C PHE A 67 -0.56 3.28 5.82
N THR A 68 -1.40 2.33 6.15
CA THR A 68 -2.80 2.55 6.51
C THR A 68 -3.13 1.65 7.69
N TYR A 69 -3.69 2.23 8.74
CA TYR A 69 -4.18 1.56 9.91
C TYR A 69 -5.66 1.89 10.10
N ASN A 70 -6.49 0.86 10.19
CA ASN A 70 -7.91 0.97 10.49
C ASN A 70 -8.23 0.15 11.72
N GLN A 71 -8.78 0.79 12.73
CA GLN A 71 -9.35 0.11 13.89
C GLN A 71 -10.84 0.37 13.93
N ILE A 72 -11.62 -0.70 13.96
CA ILE A 72 -13.07 -0.66 14.09
C ILE A 72 -13.40 -1.36 15.41
N LYS A 73 -14.06 -0.65 16.30
CA LYS A 73 -14.57 -1.19 17.57
C LYS A 73 -16.09 -1.13 17.53
N LEU A 74 -16.72 -2.28 17.58
CA LEU A 74 -18.18 -2.42 17.67
C LEU A 74 -18.57 -3.04 19.01
N PRO A 75 -19.70 -2.68 19.62
CA PRO A 75 -20.21 -3.32 20.81
C PRO A 75 -20.69 -4.74 20.53
N HIS A 76 -20.75 -5.55 21.56
CA HIS A 76 -21.30 -6.92 21.46
C HIS A 76 -22.71 -6.90 20.87
N PRO A 77 -23.10 -7.83 19.97
CA PRO A 77 -22.41 -9.07 19.58
C PRO A 77 -21.43 -8.96 18.39
N TYR A 78 -21.09 -7.77 17.94
CA TYR A 78 -20.25 -7.57 16.76
C TYR A 78 -18.76 -7.64 17.08
N ASN A 79 -17.99 -8.14 16.11
CA ASN A 79 -16.55 -8.27 16.25
C ASN A 79 -15.83 -6.95 15.92
N SER A 80 -14.86 -6.62 16.76
CA SER A 80 -13.91 -5.54 16.49
C SER A 80 -12.76 -6.03 15.62
N GLY A 81 -12.22 -5.16 14.76
CA GLY A 81 -11.14 -5.51 13.84
C GLY A 81 -10.03 -4.46 13.81
N LYS A 82 -8.80 -4.94 13.63
CA LYS A 82 -7.62 -4.10 13.34
C LYS A 82 -7.09 -4.51 11.97
N LEU A 83 -7.04 -3.55 11.06
CA LEU A 83 -6.59 -3.75 9.69
C LEU A 83 -5.40 -2.83 9.45
N TYR A 84 -4.30 -3.38 8.96
CA TYR A 84 -3.15 -2.58 8.59
C TYR A 84 -2.57 -3.04 7.25
N LEU A 85 -2.09 -2.06 6.52
CA LEU A 85 -1.45 -2.21 5.25
C LEU A 85 -0.16 -1.37 5.28
N ILE A 86 0.96 -2.00 4.94
CA ILE A 86 2.26 -1.36 4.91
C ILE A 86 2.88 -1.64 3.55
N GLY A 87 3.35 -0.60 2.86
CA GLY A 87 3.84 -0.70 1.50
C GLY A 87 5.12 0.11 1.27
N PRO A 88 6.32 -0.41 1.56
CA PRO A 88 7.56 0.21 1.10
C PRO A 88 7.66 0.17 -0.43
N LYS A 89 8.12 1.29 -1.00
CA LYS A 89 8.33 1.49 -2.42
C LYS A 89 9.71 2.11 -2.65
N PHE A 90 10.40 1.58 -3.64
CA PHE A 90 11.73 2.00 -4.05
C PHE A 90 11.68 2.36 -5.53
N ASP A 91 11.99 3.61 -5.86
CA ASP A 91 12.07 4.11 -7.22
C ASP A 91 13.50 4.62 -7.46
N PHE A 92 14.28 3.91 -8.28
CA PHE A 92 15.65 4.27 -8.62
C PHE A 92 15.82 4.53 -10.11
N THR A 93 16.59 5.58 -10.42
CA THR A 93 16.99 5.97 -11.75
C THR A 93 18.50 5.86 -11.83
N PHE A 94 19.02 4.73 -12.27
CA PHE A 94 20.47 4.48 -12.37
C PHE A 94 21.13 5.32 -13.46
N THR A 95 20.41 5.45 -14.58
CA THR A 95 20.82 6.27 -15.71
C THR A 95 19.61 6.93 -16.36
N LYS A 96 19.83 7.84 -17.33
CA LYS A 96 18.73 8.44 -18.14
C LYS A 96 17.91 7.40 -18.90
N LYS A 97 18.38 6.15 -18.95
CA LYS A 97 17.77 5.06 -19.72
C LYS A 97 17.37 3.85 -18.90
N LEU A 98 17.84 3.74 -17.63
CA LEU A 98 17.62 2.57 -16.80
C LEU A 98 16.93 2.97 -15.50
N PHE A 99 15.74 2.40 -15.29
CA PHE A 99 14.86 2.66 -14.15
C PHE A 99 14.50 1.35 -13.46
N TRP A 100 14.48 1.38 -12.15
CA TRP A 100 14.06 0.25 -11.34
C TRP A 100 13.06 0.70 -10.28
N THR A 101 11.89 0.07 -10.27
CA THR A 101 10.84 0.31 -9.29
C THR A 101 10.52 -1.00 -8.60
N THR A 102 10.55 -1.01 -7.29
CA THR A 102 10.09 -2.15 -6.49
C THR A 102 9.09 -1.69 -5.46
N TYR A 103 7.99 -2.41 -5.37
CA TYR A 103 6.92 -2.20 -4.41
C TYR A 103 6.67 -3.49 -3.64
N VAL A 104 6.74 -3.40 -2.32
CA VAL A 104 6.42 -4.50 -1.42
C VAL A 104 5.20 -4.07 -0.61
N GLN A 105 4.21 -4.93 -0.46
CA GLN A 105 2.98 -4.60 0.26
C GLN A 105 2.57 -5.76 1.14
N TYR A 106 2.38 -5.47 2.41
CA TYR A 106 1.78 -6.38 3.36
C TYR A 106 0.37 -5.92 3.76
N ASN A 107 -0.58 -6.84 3.73
CA ASN A 107 -1.96 -6.63 4.13
C ASN A 107 -2.39 -7.74 5.09
N ASN A 108 -2.70 -7.37 6.34
CA ASN A 108 -3.11 -8.35 7.35
C ASN A 108 -4.56 -8.84 7.18
N GLN A 109 -5.42 -8.11 6.47
CA GLN A 109 -6.81 -8.51 6.27
C GLN A 109 -6.94 -9.74 5.39
N ILE A 110 -6.09 -9.85 4.38
CA ILE A 110 -6.07 -10.96 3.42
C ILE A 110 -4.84 -11.85 3.60
N GLU A 111 -4.08 -11.61 4.68
CA GLU A 111 -2.86 -12.35 5.03
C GLU A 111 -1.93 -12.51 3.83
N ASN A 112 -1.56 -11.38 3.24
CA ASN A 112 -0.88 -11.34 1.97
C ASN A 112 0.34 -10.43 1.98
N LEU A 113 1.46 -10.97 1.45
CA LEU A 113 2.65 -10.21 1.11
C LEU A 113 2.82 -10.22 -0.41
N ASN A 114 2.78 -9.06 -1.01
CA ASN A 114 2.97 -8.88 -2.45
C ASN A 114 4.28 -8.15 -2.72
N ILE A 115 5.07 -8.65 -3.65
CA ILE A 115 6.31 -8.04 -4.15
C ILE A 115 6.15 -7.84 -5.64
N ASN A 116 6.33 -6.62 -6.10
CA ASN A 116 6.34 -6.28 -7.52
C ASN A 116 7.60 -5.48 -7.83
N SER A 117 8.44 -6.01 -8.71
CA SER A 117 9.70 -5.38 -9.11
C SER A 117 9.71 -5.21 -10.62
N ARG A 118 9.94 -3.99 -11.08
CA ARG A 118 9.96 -3.63 -12.49
C ARG A 118 11.28 -2.98 -12.84
N LEU A 119 11.99 -3.57 -13.79
CA LEU A 119 13.13 -3.00 -14.48
C LEU A 119 12.68 -2.47 -15.84
N GLN A 120 12.98 -1.21 -16.14
CA GLN A 120 12.70 -0.58 -17.42
C GLN A 120 14.01 -0.09 -18.04
N TRP A 121 14.26 -0.50 -19.28
CA TRP A 121 15.39 -0.02 -20.07
C TRP A 121 14.90 0.65 -21.36
N ARG A 122 15.16 1.97 -21.46
CA ARG A 122 14.90 2.77 -22.66
C ARG A 122 16.11 2.71 -23.58
N PHE A 123 16.10 1.82 -24.55
CA PHE A 123 17.23 1.61 -25.47
C PHE A 123 17.22 2.59 -26.65
N LYS A 124 16.04 3.11 -27.06
CA LYS A 124 15.87 4.20 -28.04
C LYS A 124 14.79 5.16 -27.57
N PRO A 125 14.68 6.39 -28.14
CA PRO A 125 13.52 7.25 -27.92
C PRO A 125 12.22 6.48 -28.20
N VAL A 126 11.26 6.57 -27.28
CA VAL A 126 9.94 5.92 -27.36
C VAL A 126 9.99 4.37 -27.47
N SER A 127 11.17 3.76 -27.23
CA SER A 127 11.35 2.31 -27.31
C SER A 127 11.89 1.79 -25.99
N ASP A 128 11.06 1.02 -25.28
CA ASP A 128 11.32 0.55 -23.92
C ASP A 128 11.23 -0.99 -23.84
N MET A 129 12.10 -1.55 -23.04
CA MET A 129 12.04 -2.94 -22.58
C MET A 129 11.68 -2.99 -21.11
N TYR A 130 10.77 -3.85 -20.73
CA TYR A 130 10.34 -4.06 -19.37
C TYR A 130 10.52 -5.50 -18.94
N ILE A 131 11.07 -5.69 -17.76
CA ILE A 131 11.07 -6.96 -17.04
C ILE A 131 10.30 -6.71 -15.74
N VAL A 132 9.22 -7.44 -15.53
CA VAL A 132 8.39 -7.32 -14.33
C VAL A 132 8.39 -8.66 -13.62
N TYR A 133 8.86 -8.66 -12.38
CA TYR A 133 8.78 -9.77 -11.46
C TYR A 133 7.66 -9.51 -10.45
N THR A 134 6.74 -10.44 -10.34
CA THR A 134 5.65 -10.40 -9.36
C THR A 134 5.72 -11.66 -8.52
N ASP A 135 5.72 -11.50 -7.21
CA ASP A 135 5.68 -12.60 -6.25
C ASP A 135 4.65 -12.29 -5.17
N ASN A 136 3.83 -13.27 -4.82
CA ASN A 136 2.73 -13.11 -3.90
C ASN A 136 2.70 -14.30 -2.95
N TYR A 137 2.72 -14.01 -1.64
CA TYR A 137 2.82 -15.00 -0.57
C TYR A 137 1.64 -14.91 0.39
N PHE A 138 1.30 -16.04 1.00
CA PHE A 138 0.57 -16.00 2.26
C PHE A 138 1.49 -15.43 3.34
N ALA A 139 0.97 -14.53 4.17
CA ALA A 139 1.73 -13.92 5.24
C ALA A 139 0.82 -13.75 6.45
N TYR A 140 1.11 -14.47 7.51
CA TYR A 140 0.30 -14.52 8.72
C TYR A 140 1.18 -14.42 9.97
N ASN A 141 0.56 -14.09 11.09
CA ASN A 141 1.24 -14.16 12.37
C ASN A 141 1.09 -15.57 12.95
N ASN A 142 2.20 -16.15 13.41
CA ASN A 142 2.19 -17.43 14.11
C ASN A 142 1.49 -17.29 15.48
N ILE A 143 1.21 -18.42 16.13
CA ILE A 143 0.59 -18.50 17.47
C ILE A 143 1.37 -17.64 18.49
N ASP A 144 2.69 -17.56 18.36
CA ASP A 144 3.58 -16.73 19.17
C ASP A 144 3.60 -15.24 18.78
N GLY A 145 2.79 -14.81 17.81
CA GLY A 145 2.72 -13.42 17.33
C GLY A 145 3.83 -13.01 16.35
N PHE A 146 4.71 -13.93 15.93
CA PHE A 146 5.75 -13.64 14.95
C PHE A 146 5.21 -13.70 13.52
N PHE A 147 5.65 -12.74 12.72
CA PHE A 147 5.36 -12.68 11.29
C PHE A 147 6.03 -13.85 10.56
N GLN A 148 5.26 -14.60 9.79
CA GLN A 148 5.73 -15.71 8.96
C GLN A 148 5.27 -15.53 7.52
N ILE A 149 6.20 -15.80 6.59
CA ILE A 149 5.91 -15.90 5.17
C ILE A 149 5.62 -17.37 4.85
N GLY A 150 4.41 -17.62 4.38
CA GLY A 150 3.93 -18.95 4.02
C GLY A 150 4.19 -19.32 2.56
N ALA A 151 3.36 -20.18 2.02
CA ALA A 151 3.46 -20.66 0.64
C ALA A 151 3.27 -19.55 -0.39
N VAL A 152 3.89 -19.72 -1.54
CA VAL A 152 3.74 -18.84 -2.71
C VAL A 152 2.33 -19.02 -3.26
N LYS A 153 1.60 -17.91 -3.43
CA LYS A 153 0.30 -17.85 -4.10
C LYS A 153 0.45 -17.74 -5.61
N LEU A 154 1.35 -16.86 -6.03
CA LEU A 154 1.60 -16.56 -7.44
C LEU A 154 3.04 -16.10 -7.58
N ARG A 155 3.73 -16.62 -8.58
CA ARG A 155 5.02 -16.11 -9.03
C ARG A 155 5.02 -15.98 -10.53
N ALA A 156 5.38 -14.82 -11.04
CA ALA A 156 5.38 -14.55 -12.47
C ALA A 156 6.53 -13.61 -12.85
N ILE A 157 7.08 -13.87 -14.03
CA ILE A 157 8.01 -12.96 -14.71
C ILE A 157 7.37 -12.61 -16.03
N SER A 158 7.20 -11.31 -16.28
CA SER A 158 6.66 -10.78 -17.54
C SER A 158 7.72 -9.96 -18.24
N PHE A 159 7.84 -10.20 -19.55
CA PHE A 159 8.74 -9.48 -20.42
C PHE A 159 7.93 -8.75 -21.49
N LYS A 160 8.19 -7.43 -21.66
CA LYS A 160 7.54 -6.61 -22.66
C LYS A 160 8.56 -5.75 -23.38
N VAL A 161 8.50 -5.74 -24.71
CA VAL A 161 9.28 -4.82 -25.57
C VAL A 161 8.32 -3.96 -26.36
N THR A 162 8.53 -2.66 -26.31
CA THR A 162 7.83 -1.68 -27.15
C THR A 162 8.87 -1.04 -28.05
N TYR A 163 8.67 -1.11 -29.36
CA TYR A 163 9.54 -0.49 -30.36
C TYR A 163 8.75 0.49 -31.21
N TRP A 164 9.21 1.72 -31.30
CA TRP A 164 8.62 2.75 -32.14
C TRP A 164 9.32 2.78 -33.50
N LEU A 165 8.56 2.51 -34.57
CA LEU A 165 9.00 2.67 -35.95
C LEU A 165 8.49 4.03 -36.44
N ASN A 166 9.41 4.90 -36.83
CA ASN A 166 9.07 6.12 -37.57
C ASN A 166 9.26 5.79 -39.05
N LEU A 167 8.16 5.67 -39.75
CA LEU A 167 8.13 5.47 -41.23
C LEU A 167 8.13 6.82 -41.92
#